data_9469d319fb491927aa5fa091df90c596
#
_entry.id   9469d319fb491927aa5fa091df90c596
#
_cell.length_a   1.000
_cell.length_b   1.000
_cell.length_c   1.000
_cell.angle_alpha   90.00
_cell.angle_beta   90.00
_cell.angle_gamma   90.00
#
_symmetry.space_group_name_H-M   'P 1'
#
loop_
_entity.id
_entity.type
_entity.pdbx_description
1 polymer ?
#
loop_
_entity_poly.entity_id
_entity_poly.type
_entity_poly.pdbx_seq_one_letter_code
_entity_poly.pdbx_strand_id
1 'polypeptide(L)'
;MKRNRSFFYHITVFVVSQLAWLALLGIWIYWYVSNYIIFKTVGDKLSPGIIYNGTKVLPFVGGIVLLVSIAFGMSLIFRHLNVQLRLNNLYDNFISNITHELKSPLSSIQLYLETLNSRPVPAEKQKEFISMMMKDAGRLKNLINSILEISALEQKKIVHDFQIYPVNSLLKDLVDGVLEQFNLPKNSIIIEGKVDCECMVDKNAFKIVLNNLTDNAIKYSIKPIRISIKLKTQFTKVVIDFSDNGIGIPSSELKNIFSKFYRIYGANIPNVKGTGLGLYSVKEIIRSHGGKISASSEGIDMGSTFRIELPVYNEFVRKFKKSFMVNIKKKELIEKTEDNI
;
A
#
# COMPACT_ATOMS: atom_id res chain seq x y z
N MET A 1 18.06 -6.95 17.56
CA MET A 1 19.19 -6.00 17.73
C MET A 1 20.08 -5.81 16.49
N LYS A 2 20.37 -6.82 15.66
CA LYS A 2 21.20 -6.66 14.44
C LYS A 2 20.60 -5.72 13.35
N ARG A 3 19.26 -5.62 13.23
CA ARG A 3 18.56 -4.87 12.20
C ARG A 3 18.64 -3.34 12.34
N ASN A 4 18.69 -2.81 13.56
CA ASN A 4 18.90 -1.37 13.78
C ASN A 4 20.33 -0.92 13.45
N ARG A 5 21.32 -1.79 13.60
CA ARG A 5 22.73 -1.46 13.27
C ARG A 5 22.96 -1.17 11.79
N SER A 6 22.30 -1.92 10.89
CA SER A 6 22.41 -1.69 9.44
C SER A 6 21.82 -0.34 9.02
N PHE A 7 20.65 0.02 9.55
CA PHE A 7 20.02 1.31 9.25
C PHE A 7 20.85 2.49 9.76
N PHE A 8 21.35 2.42 11.00
CA PHE A 8 22.25 3.44 11.54
C PHE A 8 23.53 3.55 10.73
N TYR A 9 24.12 2.43 10.31
CA TYR A 9 25.30 2.43 9.46
C TYR A 9 25.09 3.20 8.16
N HIS A 10 23.99 2.95 7.43
CA HIS A 10 23.68 3.68 6.18
C HIS A 10 23.46 5.18 6.40
N ILE A 11 22.78 5.56 7.48
CA ILE A 11 22.61 6.97 7.86
C ILE A 11 23.98 7.60 8.19
N THR A 12 24.80 6.92 8.96
CA THR A 12 26.14 7.43 9.34
C THR A 12 27.00 7.63 8.10
N VAL A 13 27.05 6.64 7.20
CA VAL A 13 27.80 6.75 5.94
C VAL A 13 27.29 7.91 5.10
N PHE A 14 25.97 8.10 4.99
CA PHE A 14 25.39 9.22 4.25
C PHE A 14 25.77 10.58 4.88
N VAL A 15 25.62 10.71 6.20
CA VAL A 15 25.98 11.96 6.90
C VAL A 15 27.47 12.27 6.76
N VAL A 16 28.35 11.28 6.94
CA VAL A 16 29.80 11.44 6.76
C VAL A 16 30.13 11.84 5.32
N SER A 17 29.47 11.24 4.34
CA SER A 17 29.64 11.61 2.93
C SER A 17 29.22 13.06 2.67
N GLN A 18 28.07 13.52 3.22
CA GLN A 18 27.62 14.92 3.07
C GLN A 18 28.58 15.90 3.75
N LEU A 19 29.10 15.57 4.92
CA LEU A 19 30.11 16.40 5.62
C LEU A 19 31.40 16.48 4.83
N ALA A 20 31.86 15.37 4.23
CA ALA A 20 33.05 15.35 3.36
C ALA A 20 32.88 16.25 2.13
N TRP A 21 31.68 16.24 1.49
CA TRP A 21 31.37 17.13 0.38
C TRP A 21 31.36 18.60 0.77
N LEU A 22 30.79 18.94 1.94
CA LEU A 22 30.80 20.29 2.48
C LEU A 22 32.23 20.76 2.77
N ALA A 23 33.06 19.90 3.33
CA ALA A 23 34.48 20.17 3.57
C ALA A 23 35.24 20.43 2.24
N LEU A 24 35.01 19.59 1.22
CA LEU A 24 35.59 19.79 -0.11
C LEU A 24 35.15 21.11 -0.74
N LEU A 25 33.89 21.48 -0.63
CA LEU A 25 33.36 22.77 -1.09
C LEU A 25 34.07 23.91 -0.39
N GLY A 26 34.22 23.86 0.95
CA GLY A 26 34.93 24.87 1.75
C GLY A 26 36.39 24.99 1.36
N ILE A 27 37.12 23.90 1.19
CA ILE A 27 38.52 23.87 0.73
C ILE A 27 38.62 24.47 -0.67
N TRP A 28 37.71 24.14 -1.58
CA TRP A 28 37.72 24.67 -2.94
C TRP A 28 37.45 26.18 -3.01
N ILE A 29 36.48 26.68 -2.22
CA ILE A 29 36.22 28.12 -2.09
C ILE A 29 37.46 28.83 -1.52
N TYR A 30 38.05 28.31 -0.43
CA TYR A 30 39.25 28.83 0.18
C TYR A 30 40.40 28.92 -0.82
N TRP A 31 40.67 27.85 -1.55
CA TRP A 31 41.70 27.78 -2.57
C TRP A 31 41.48 28.82 -3.69
N TYR A 32 40.24 28.96 -4.16
CA TYR A 32 39.89 29.93 -5.19
C TYR A 32 40.09 31.38 -4.72
N VAL A 33 39.59 31.69 -3.54
CA VAL A 33 39.71 33.07 -2.95
C VAL A 33 41.17 33.38 -2.67
N SER A 34 41.93 32.44 -2.12
CA SER A 34 43.36 32.60 -1.84
C SER A 34 44.15 32.88 -3.13
N ASN A 35 43.95 32.09 -4.17
CA ASN A 35 44.58 32.32 -5.47
C ASN A 35 44.17 33.63 -6.09
N TYR A 36 42.92 34.04 -6.00
CA TYR A 36 42.45 35.35 -6.50
C TYR A 36 43.18 36.49 -5.81
N ILE A 37 43.31 36.47 -4.48
CA ILE A 37 44.00 37.49 -3.67
C ILE A 37 45.49 37.54 -4.04
N ILE A 38 46.15 36.37 -4.12
CA ILE A 38 47.58 36.27 -4.49
C ILE A 38 47.80 36.86 -5.89
N PHE A 39 47.02 36.47 -6.89
CA PHE A 39 47.17 36.95 -8.27
C PHE A 39 46.90 38.48 -8.35
N LYS A 40 45.94 39.02 -7.61
CA LYS A 40 45.67 40.45 -7.55
C LYS A 40 46.86 41.21 -6.94
N THR A 41 47.34 40.75 -5.79
CA THR A 41 48.44 41.41 -5.07
C THR A 41 49.76 41.35 -5.85
N VAL A 42 50.08 40.26 -6.53
CA VAL A 42 51.26 40.08 -7.34
C VAL A 42 51.13 40.82 -8.69
N GLY A 43 49.95 40.78 -9.31
CA GLY A 43 49.67 41.47 -10.57
C GLY A 43 49.80 43.01 -10.42
N ASP A 44 49.23 43.58 -9.36
CA ASP A 44 49.28 45.01 -9.05
C ASP A 44 50.75 45.48 -8.82
N LYS A 45 51.62 44.60 -8.31
CA LYS A 45 53.06 44.92 -8.07
C LYS A 45 53.94 44.77 -9.30
N LEU A 46 53.67 43.82 -10.21
CA LEU A 46 54.54 43.47 -11.33
C LEU A 46 54.15 44.13 -12.66
N SER A 47 52.89 44.47 -12.85
CA SER A 47 52.40 45.04 -14.13
C SER A 47 51.12 45.84 -13.89
N PRO A 48 51.24 47.12 -13.51
CA PRO A 48 50.10 48.01 -13.28
C PRO A 48 49.45 48.43 -14.62
N GLY A 49 48.74 47.55 -15.26
CA GLY A 49 48.08 47.80 -16.56
C GLY A 49 47.44 46.56 -17.18
N ILE A 50 47.65 45.41 -16.59
CA ILE A 50 46.98 44.19 -17.09
C ILE A 50 45.58 44.15 -16.47
N ILE A 51 44.59 44.57 -17.26
CA ILE A 51 43.15 44.38 -16.92
C ILE A 51 42.88 42.90 -16.79
N TYR A 52 42.64 42.44 -15.57
CA TYR A 52 42.32 41.06 -15.26
C TYR A 52 40.89 40.77 -15.75
N ASN A 53 40.80 40.28 -16.98
CA ASN A 53 39.51 39.95 -17.59
C ASN A 53 38.78 38.91 -16.77
N GLY A 54 37.50 39.12 -16.46
CA GLY A 54 36.62 38.35 -15.59
C GLY A 54 36.31 36.91 -16.01
N THR A 55 37.16 36.31 -16.89
CA THR A 55 36.98 34.95 -17.41
C THR A 55 37.15 33.84 -16.37
N LYS A 56 37.61 34.18 -15.14
CA LYS A 56 37.82 33.19 -14.07
C LYS A 56 36.60 32.92 -13.19
N VAL A 57 35.55 33.73 -13.33
CA VAL A 57 34.29 33.51 -12.59
C VAL A 57 33.55 32.27 -13.11
N LEU A 58 33.67 32.01 -14.42
CA LEU A 58 32.98 30.89 -15.07
C LEU A 58 33.38 29.51 -14.51
N PRO A 59 34.68 29.11 -14.38
CA PRO A 59 35.05 27.84 -13.76
C PRO A 59 34.69 27.78 -12.26
N PHE A 60 34.70 28.94 -11.55
CA PHE A 60 34.29 28.99 -10.16
C PHE A 60 32.79 28.65 -9.99
N VAL A 61 31.92 29.34 -10.72
CA VAL A 61 30.48 29.08 -10.73
C VAL A 61 30.20 27.66 -11.22
N GLY A 62 30.85 27.23 -12.30
CA GLY A 62 30.70 25.87 -12.84
C GLY A 62 31.06 24.79 -11.83
N GLY A 63 32.14 24.99 -11.07
CA GLY A 63 32.54 24.03 -10.02
C GLY A 63 31.55 23.99 -8.85
N ILE A 64 31.02 25.15 -8.40
CA ILE A 64 29.94 25.16 -7.37
C ILE A 64 28.70 24.42 -7.88
N VAL A 65 28.24 24.72 -9.10
CA VAL A 65 27.08 24.05 -9.71
C VAL A 65 27.29 22.55 -9.79
N LEU A 66 28.48 22.11 -10.20
CA LEU A 66 28.81 20.68 -10.29
C LEU A 66 28.78 19.99 -8.92
N LEU A 67 29.40 20.61 -7.89
CA LEU A 67 29.40 20.07 -6.53
C LEU A 67 27.98 19.98 -5.95
N VAL A 68 27.16 21.03 -6.13
CA VAL A 68 25.77 21.01 -5.68
C VAL A 68 24.96 19.94 -6.41
N SER A 69 25.18 19.78 -7.73
CA SER A 69 24.50 18.76 -8.54
C SER A 69 24.85 17.35 -8.09
N ILE A 70 26.11 17.08 -7.76
CA ILE A 70 26.55 15.77 -7.25
C ILE A 70 25.96 15.51 -5.87
N ALA A 71 25.97 16.49 -4.96
CA ALA A 71 25.36 16.33 -3.63
C ALA A 71 23.85 16.07 -3.73
N PHE A 72 23.16 16.77 -4.63
CA PHE A 72 21.75 16.55 -4.91
C PHE A 72 21.50 15.13 -5.48
N GLY A 73 22.29 14.72 -6.49
CA GLY A 73 22.20 13.37 -7.06
C GLY A 73 22.42 12.28 -6.02
N MET A 74 23.43 12.44 -5.15
CA MET A 74 23.68 11.49 -4.05
C MET A 74 22.53 11.44 -3.06
N SER A 75 21.90 12.58 -2.75
CA SER A 75 20.70 12.64 -1.89
C SER A 75 19.52 11.87 -2.52
N LEU A 76 19.31 12.01 -3.83
CA LEU A 76 18.27 11.26 -4.55
C LEU A 76 18.52 9.75 -4.54
N ILE A 77 19.77 9.34 -4.81
CA ILE A 77 20.17 7.91 -4.77
C ILE A 77 19.95 7.35 -3.36
N PHE A 78 20.38 8.05 -2.32
CA PHE A 78 20.18 7.61 -0.94
C PHE A 78 18.70 7.46 -0.58
N ARG A 79 17.86 8.43 -0.99
CA ARG A 79 16.42 8.33 -0.82
C ARG A 79 15.83 7.12 -1.54
N HIS A 80 16.27 6.87 -2.77
CA HIS A 80 15.82 5.70 -3.56
C HIS A 80 16.23 4.38 -2.89
N LEU A 81 17.48 4.26 -2.45
CA LEU A 81 17.97 3.08 -1.74
C LEU A 81 17.22 2.82 -0.45
N ASN A 82 16.93 3.85 0.35
CA ASN A 82 16.13 3.69 1.57
C ASN A 82 14.71 3.18 1.29
N VAL A 83 14.08 3.64 0.22
CA VAL A 83 12.77 3.14 -0.21
C VAL A 83 12.87 1.66 -0.61
N GLN A 84 13.88 1.29 -1.39
CA GLN A 84 14.09 -0.10 -1.79
C GLN A 84 14.40 -1.03 -0.61
N LEU A 85 15.25 -0.62 0.32
CA LEU A 85 15.53 -1.38 1.55
C LEU A 85 14.25 -1.59 2.38
N ARG A 86 13.40 -0.57 2.48
CA ARG A 86 12.12 -0.68 3.17
C ARG A 86 11.20 -1.68 2.47
N LEU A 87 11.12 -1.63 1.14
CA LEU A 87 10.31 -2.58 0.36
C LEU A 87 10.81 -4.01 0.49
N ASN A 88 12.13 -4.23 0.43
CA ASN A 88 12.73 -5.55 0.65
C ASN A 88 12.38 -6.10 2.05
N ASN A 89 12.53 -5.29 3.09
CA ASN A 89 12.16 -5.70 4.45
C ASN A 89 10.67 -6.07 4.59
N LEU A 90 9.78 -5.34 3.90
CA LEU A 90 8.35 -5.66 3.87
C LEU A 90 8.10 -6.99 3.13
N TYR A 91 8.82 -7.21 2.03
CA TYR A 91 8.74 -8.44 1.26
C TYR A 91 9.25 -9.65 2.05
N ASP A 92 10.39 -9.55 2.73
CA ASP A 92 10.93 -10.61 3.59
C ASP A 92 9.97 -10.99 4.72
N ASN A 93 9.39 -9.97 5.38
CA ASN A 93 8.37 -10.19 6.41
C ASN A 93 7.12 -10.87 5.83
N PHE A 94 6.71 -10.49 4.63
CA PHE A 94 5.58 -11.10 3.93
C PHE A 94 5.84 -12.58 3.61
N ILE A 95 6.98 -12.91 3.01
CA ILE A 95 7.36 -14.30 2.71
C ILE A 95 7.38 -15.14 3.99
N SER A 96 8.00 -14.61 5.05
CA SER A 96 8.02 -15.28 6.35
C SER A 96 6.61 -15.53 6.90
N ASN A 97 5.74 -14.51 6.87
CA ASN A 97 4.37 -14.62 7.36
C ASN A 97 3.54 -15.59 6.52
N ILE A 98 3.62 -15.54 5.18
CA ILE A 98 2.92 -16.48 4.30
C ILE A 98 3.39 -17.90 4.55
N THR A 99 4.70 -18.13 4.65
CA THR A 99 5.25 -19.45 4.95
C THR A 99 4.67 -19.99 6.24
N HIS A 100 4.58 -19.18 7.29
CA HIS A 100 3.95 -19.56 8.55
C HIS A 100 2.45 -19.82 8.41
N GLU A 101 1.72 -18.95 7.70
CA GLU A 101 0.27 -19.09 7.49
C GLU A 101 -0.10 -20.30 6.60
N LEU A 102 0.81 -20.71 5.71
CA LEU A 102 0.66 -21.94 4.92
C LEU A 102 1.04 -23.19 5.72
N LYS A 103 2.15 -23.14 6.47
CA LYS A 103 2.68 -24.30 7.21
C LYS A 103 1.73 -24.74 8.32
N SER A 104 1.10 -23.82 9.05
CA SER A 104 0.23 -24.14 10.17
C SER A 104 -0.96 -25.04 9.77
N PRO A 105 -1.85 -24.65 8.83
CA PRO A 105 -2.96 -25.51 8.40
C PRO A 105 -2.50 -26.78 7.70
N LEU A 106 -1.40 -26.74 6.95
CA LEU A 106 -0.84 -27.92 6.29
C LEU A 106 -0.39 -28.97 7.32
N SER A 107 0.36 -28.52 8.36
CA SER A 107 0.79 -29.43 9.44
C SER A 107 -0.39 -29.98 10.25
N SER A 108 -1.46 -29.20 10.43
CA SER A 108 -2.69 -29.65 11.08
C SER A 108 -3.38 -30.76 10.26
N ILE A 109 -3.55 -30.56 8.95
CA ILE A 109 -4.12 -31.55 8.04
C ILE A 109 -3.28 -32.83 8.05
N GLN A 110 -1.96 -32.70 7.95
CA GLN A 110 -1.03 -33.82 7.98
C GLN A 110 -1.17 -34.64 9.29
N LEU A 111 -1.20 -33.94 10.44
CA LEU A 111 -1.34 -34.59 11.75
C LEU A 111 -2.64 -35.39 11.86
N TYR A 112 -3.76 -34.85 11.38
CA TYR A 112 -5.04 -35.55 11.38
C TYR A 112 -5.02 -36.77 10.46
N LEU A 113 -4.42 -36.67 9.26
CA LEU A 113 -4.25 -37.77 8.34
C LEU A 113 -3.36 -38.89 8.94
N GLU A 114 -2.22 -38.53 9.54
CA GLU A 114 -1.31 -39.46 10.22
C GLU A 114 -2.03 -40.18 11.38
N THR A 115 -2.83 -39.43 12.17
CA THR A 115 -3.59 -39.98 13.29
C THR A 115 -4.65 -40.99 12.80
N LEU A 116 -5.36 -40.68 11.73
CA LEU A 116 -6.37 -41.57 11.12
C LEU A 116 -5.73 -42.82 10.52
N ASN A 117 -4.50 -42.69 10.01
CA ASN A 117 -3.78 -43.81 9.40
C ASN A 117 -3.09 -44.73 10.44
N SER A 118 -2.66 -44.15 11.58
CA SER A 118 -1.82 -44.89 12.57
C SER A 118 -2.59 -45.70 13.59
N ARG A 119 -3.89 -45.41 13.79
CA ARG A 119 -4.72 -46.07 14.81
C ARG A 119 -6.21 -46.00 14.50
N PRO A 120 -7.01 -46.99 14.98
CA PRO A 120 -8.46 -46.92 14.93
C PRO A 120 -8.95 -45.68 15.71
N VAL A 121 -9.76 -44.85 15.06
CA VAL A 121 -10.34 -43.61 15.65
C VAL A 121 -11.87 -43.81 15.68
N PRO A 122 -12.56 -43.49 16.79
CA PRO A 122 -14.02 -43.54 16.87
C PRO A 122 -14.67 -42.70 15.76
N ALA A 123 -15.81 -43.15 15.22
CA ALA A 123 -16.47 -42.53 14.06
C ALA A 123 -16.82 -41.04 14.28
N GLU A 124 -17.18 -40.67 15.50
CA GLU A 124 -17.45 -39.27 15.84
C GLU A 124 -16.19 -38.39 15.72
N LYS A 125 -15.03 -38.87 16.21
CA LYS A 125 -13.76 -38.17 16.11
C LYS A 125 -13.23 -38.13 14.67
N GLN A 126 -13.50 -39.16 13.85
CA GLN A 126 -13.18 -39.12 12.43
C GLN A 126 -13.91 -37.97 11.74
N LYS A 127 -15.22 -37.79 12.01
CA LYS A 127 -16.01 -36.68 11.46
C LYS A 127 -15.47 -35.31 11.92
N GLU A 128 -15.08 -35.22 13.18
CA GLU A 128 -14.47 -34.01 13.72
C GLU A 128 -13.15 -33.68 13.00
N PHE A 129 -12.25 -34.63 12.84
CA PHE A 129 -10.97 -34.45 12.14
C PHE A 129 -11.17 -34.08 10.67
N ILE A 130 -12.11 -34.73 9.98
CA ILE A 130 -12.45 -34.38 8.60
C ILE A 130 -12.97 -32.92 8.52
N SER A 131 -13.84 -32.52 9.44
CA SER A 131 -14.37 -31.16 9.51
C SER A 131 -13.23 -30.12 9.72
N MET A 132 -12.28 -30.44 10.61
CA MET A 132 -11.12 -29.57 10.86
C MET A 132 -10.19 -29.48 9.63
N MET A 133 -9.92 -30.61 8.97
CA MET A 133 -9.14 -30.65 7.73
C MET A 133 -9.80 -29.84 6.61
N MET A 134 -11.11 -29.95 6.45
CA MET A 134 -11.88 -29.17 5.47
C MET A 134 -11.78 -27.66 5.74
N LYS A 135 -11.86 -27.26 7.02
CA LYS A 135 -11.70 -25.87 7.45
C LYS A 135 -10.29 -25.34 7.13
N ASP A 136 -9.25 -26.13 7.43
CA ASP A 136 -7.87 -25.75 7.17
C ASP A 136 -7.55 -25.73 5.66
N ALA A 137 -8.10 -26.68 4.87
CA ALA A 137 -8.01 -26.64 3.41
C ALA A 137 -8.70 -25.40 2.81
N GLY A 138 -9.87 -25.02 3.34
CA GLY A 138 -10.56 -23.79 2.97
C GLY A 138 -9.72 -22.53 3.27
N ARG A 139 -9.02 -22.49 4.41
CA ARG A 139 -8.08 -21.40 4.74
C ARG A 139 -6.92 -21.31 3.74
N LEU A 140 -6.30 -22.45 3.40
CA LEU A 140 -5.23 -22.49 2.39
C LEU A 140 -5.70 -21.98 1.04
N LYS A 141 -6.87 -22.43 0.58
CA LYS A 141 -7.49 -21.95 -0.67
C LYS A 141 -7.69 -20.45 -0.67
N ASN A 142 -8.24 -19.90 0.41
CA ASN A 142 -8.48 -18.45 0.52
C ASN A 142 -7.17 -17.65 0.53
N LEU A 143 -6.13 -18.16 1.20
CA LEU A 143 -4.82 -17.50 1.23
C LEU A 143 -4.18 -17.48 -0.17
N ILE A 144 -4.21 -18.60 -0.89
CA ILE A 144 -3.70 -18.70 -2.26
C ILE A 144 -4.47 -17.75 -3.19
N ASN A 145 -5.80 -17.75 -3.12
CA ASN A 145 -6.62 -16.84 -3.92
C ASN A 145 -6.29 -15.38 -3.67
N SER A 146 -6.11 -14.97 -2.41
CA SER A 146 -5.71 -13.60 -2.07
C SER A 146 -4.36 -13.20 -2.67
N ILE A 147 -3.40 -14.12 -2.75
CA ILE A 147 -2.10 -13.88 -3.38
C ILE A 147 -2.25 -13.73 -4.90
N LEU A 148 -3.03 -14.61 -5.52
CA LEU A 148 -3.27 -14.58 -6.97
C LEU A 148 -4.03 -13.31 -7.39
N GLU A 149 -5.06 -12.91 -6.65
CA GLU A 149 -5.81 -11.65 -6.89
C GLU A 149 -4.89 -10.44 -6.88
N ILE A 150 -3.98 -10.35 -5.92
CA ILE A 150 -3.03 -9.24 -5.84
C ILE A 150 -2.04 -9.27 -6.99
N SER A 151 -1.52 -10.45 -7.34
CA SER A 151 -0.66 -10.61 -8.51
C SER A 151 -1.35 -10.14 -9.80
N ALA A 152 -2.63 -10.48 -9.97
CA ALA A 152 -3.43 -10.06 -11.10
C ALA A 152 -3.72 -8.54 -11.10
N LEU A 153 -4.01 -7.95 -9.91
CA LEU A 153 -4.18 -6.50 -9.76
C LEU A 153 -2.91 -5.74 -10.14
N GLU A 154 -1.73 -6.21 -9.72
CA GLU A 154 -0.45 -5.58 -10.03
C GLU A 154 -0.10 -5.61 -11.51
N GLN A 155 -0.38 -6.73 -12.16
CA GLN A 155 -0.14 -6.88 -13.60
C GLN A 155 -1.17 -6.11 -14.45
N LYS A 156 -2.13 -5.40 -13.83
CA LYS A 156 -3.26 -4.72 -14.51
C LYS A 156 -4.02 -5.66 -15.47
N LYS A 157 -3.96 -6.96 -15.22
CA LYS A 157 -4.63 -8.00 -16.02
C LYS A 157 -6.07 -8.27 -15.59
N ILE A 158 -6.55 -7.61 -14.53
CA ILE A 158 -7.95 -7.76 -14.12
C ILE A 158 -8.80 -6.97 -15.11
N VAL A 159 -9.57 -7.71 -15.90
CA VAL A 159 -10.67 -7.16 -16.68
C VAL A 159 -11.84 -7.00 -15.70
N HIS A 160 -12.08 -5.77 -15.25
CA HIS A 160 -13.23 -5.46 -14.40
C HIS A 160 -14.52 -5.50 -15.21
N ASP A 161 -15.54 -6.18 -14.68
CA ASP A 161 -16.90 -6.14 -15.20
C ASP A 161 -17.64 -4.93 -14.61
N PHE A 162 -17.37 -3.75 -15.19
CA PHE A 162 -17.99 -2.51 -14.75
C PHE A 162 -19.46 -2.41 -15.18
N GLN A 163 -20.36 -2.35 -14.21
CA GLN A 163 -21.78 -2.13 -14.40
C GLN A 163 -22.27 -0.93 -13.58
N ILE A 164 -23.40 -0.36 -13.96
CA ILE A 164 -23.99 0.79 -13.25
C ILE A 164 -24.98 0.26 -12.24
N TYR A 165 -24.81 0.69 -10.98
CA TYR A 165 -25.68 0.30 -9.88
C TYR A 165 -26.15 1.52 -9.09
N PRO A 166 -27.44 1.56 -8.66
CA PRO A 166 -27.88 2.45 -7.60
C PRO A 166 -27.13 2.11 -6.31
N VAL A 167 -26.50 3.11 -5.68
CA VAL A 167 -25.58 2.90 -4.56
C VAL A 167 -26.26 2.20 -3.36
N ASN A 168 -27.52 2.58 -3.06
CA ASN A 168 -28.22 1.99 -1.91
C ASN A 168 -28.50 0.49 -2.10
N SER A 169 -28.95 0.07 -3.29
CA SER A 169 -29.25 -1.34 -3.56
C SER A 169 -27.96 -2.17 -3.61
N LEU A 170 -26.92 -1.64 -4.26
CA LEU A 170 -25.61 -2.29 -4.32
C LEU A 170 -25.07 -2.59 -2.91
N LEU A 171 -25.05 -1.58 -2.04
CA LEU A 171 -24.51 -1.76 -0.70
C LEU A 171 -25.36 -2.70 0.16
N LYS A 172 -26.69 -2.63 0.03
CA LYS A 172 -27.58 -3.57 0.73
C LYS A 172 -27.28 -5.02 0.34
N ASP A 173 -27.24 -5.31 -0.96
CA ASP A 173 -26.94 -6.67 -1.46
C ASP A 173 -25.56 -7.17 -0.99
N LEU A 174 -24.56 -6.29 -1.02
CA LEU A 174 -23.20 -6.63 -0.60
C LEU A 174 -23.12 -6.86 0.91
N VAL A 175 -23.79 -6.06 1.72
CA VAL A 175 -23.83 -6.22 3.17
C VAL A 175 -24.57 -7.51 3.56
N ASP A 176 -25.69 -7.81 2.91
CA ASP A 176 -26.41 -9.08 3.13
C ASP A 176 -25.50 -10.28 2.84
N GLY A 177 -24.74 -10.24 1.75
CA GLY A 177 -23.76 -11.28 1.41
C GLY A 177 -22.58 -11.38 2.40
N VAL A 178 -22.14 -10.25 2.97
CA VAL A 178 -21.09 -10.21 4.01
C VAL A 178 -21.60 -10.81 5.33
N LEU A 179 -22.83 -10.46 5.73
CA LEU A 179 -23.46 -11.00 6.95
C LEU A 179 -23.57 -12.52 6.87
N GLU A 180 -23.98 -13.06 5.72
CA GLU A 180 -24.04 -14.50 5.46
C GLU A 180 -22.67 -15.14 5.49
N GLN A 181 -21.70 -14.58 4.75
CA GLN A 181 -20.34 -15.14 4.61
C GLN A 181 -19.60 -15.24 5.95
N PHE A 182 -19.74 -14.25 6.83
CA PHE A 182 -19.08 -14.21 8.13
C PHE A 182 -19.97 -14.72 9.27
N ASN A 183 -21.19 -15.20 8.95
CA ASN A 183 -22.17 -15.66 9.92
C ASN A 183 -22.43 -14.63 11.05
N LEU A 184 -22.59 -13.38 10.67
CA LEU A 184 -22.80 -12.26 11.60
C LEU A 184 -24.28 -12.04 11.87
N PRO A 185 -24.66 -11.61 13.09
CA PRO A 185 -26.01 -11.15 13.38
C PRO A 185 -26.43 -10.00 12.46
N LYS A 186 -27.70 -9.94 12.05
CA LYS A 186 -28.21 -8.89 11.13
C LYS A 186 -27.99 -7.46 11.63
N ASN A 187 -27.91 -7.27 12.93
CA ASN A 187 -27.69 -5.97 13.58
C ASN A 187 -26.19 -5.61 13.75
N SER A 188 -25.28 -6.46 13.29
CA SER A 188 -23.85 -6.19 13.37
C SER A 188 -23.37 -5.12 12.39
N ILE A 189 -24.09 -4.94 11.26
CA ILE A 189 -23.79 -3.94 10.24
C ILE A 189 -25.04 -3.08 10.01
N ILE A 190 -24.91 -1.77 10.21
CA ILE A 190 -25.99 -0.81 10.04
C ILE A 190 -25.62 0.14 8.89
N ILE A 191 -26.54 0.31 7.94
CA ILE A 191 -26.39 1.30 6.86
C ILE A 191 -27.18 2.54 7.24
N GLU A 192 -26.52 3.67 7.34
CA GLU A 192 -27.09 4.97 7.69
C GLU A 192 -27.03 5.94 6.50
N GLY A 193 -28.09 6.66 6.29
CA GLY A 193 -28.23 7.61 5.17
C GLY A 193 -28.73 6.95 3.89
N LYS A 194 -29.17 7.79 2.95
CA LYS A 194 -29.57 7.40 1.60
C LYS A 194 -28.98 8.40 0.61
N VAL A 195 -28.58 7.92 -0.55
CA VAL A 195 -28.05 8.73 -1.64
C VAL A 195 -28.81 8.41 -2.92
N ASP A 196 -29.25 9.42 -3.60
CA ASP A 196 -29.98 9.26 -4.87
C ASP A 196 -29.00 9.42 -6.04
N CYS A 197 -28.09 8.44 -6.17
CA CYS A 197 -27.08 8.42 -7.22
C CYS A 197 -26.68 7.00 -7.57
N GLU A 198 -26.09 6.88 -8.76
CA GLU A 198 -25.54 5.65 -9.31
C GLU A 198 -24.03 5.72 -9.35
N CYS A 199 -23.37 4.58 -9.26
CA CYS A 199 -21.94 4.44 -9.48
C CYS A 199 -21.65 3.29 -10.46
N MET A 200 -20.54 3.40 -11.18
CA MET A 200 -20.08 2.38 -12.10
C MET A 200 -18.99 1.56 -11.40
N VAL A 201 -19.33 0.32 -11.04
CA VAL A 201 -18.46 -0.56 -10.26
C VAL A 201 -18.52 -1.99 -10.76
N ASP A 202 -17.47 -2.75 -10.50
CA ASP A 202 -17.48 -4.20 -10.54
C ASP A 202 -17.96 -4.72 -9.18
N LYS A 203 -19.17 -5.33 -9.17
CA LYS A 203 -19.82 -5.84 -7.94
C LYS A 203 -18.96 -6.87 -7.23
N ASN A 204 -18.26 -7.75 -7.97
CA ASN A 204 -17.40 -8.78 -7.39
C ASN A 204 -16.16 -8.17 -6.73
N ALA A 205 -15.52 -7.22 -7.39
CA ALA A 205 -14.40 -6.49 -6.81
C ALA A 205 -14.83 -5.70 -5.56
N PHE A 206 -16.04 -5.10 -5.58
CA PHE A 206 -16.58 -4.40 -4.41
C PHE A 206 -16.92 -5.33 -3.24
N LYS A 207 -17.35 -6.56 -3.53
CA LYS A 207 -17.51 -7.63 -2.53
C LYS A 207 -16.18 -7.91 -1.82
N ILE A 208 -15.06 -7.97 -2.56
CA ILE A 208 -13.73 -8.15 -1.98
C ILE A 208 -13.38 -6.97 -1.05
N VAL A 209 -13.73 -5.74 -1.42
CA VAL A 209 -13.52 -4.55 -0.56
C VAL A 209 -14.23 -4.71 0.77
N LEU A 210 -15.54 -4.99 0.76
CA LEU A 210 -16.32 -5.13 1.99
C LEU A 210 -15.87 -6.33 2.83
N ASN A 211 -15.54 -7.45 2.20
CA ASN A 211 -15.02 -8.63 2.89
C ASN A 211 -13.71 -8.31 3.64
N ASN A 212 -12.77 -7.61 3.00
CA ASN A 212 -11.50 -7.24 3.62
C ASN A 212 -11.68 -6.25 4.79
N LEU A 213 -12.56 -5.27 4.65
CA LEU A 213 -12.85 -4.32 5.72
C LEU A 213 -13.55 -5.01 6.90
N THR A 214 -14.53 -5.89 6.62
CA THR A 214 -15.24 -6.65 7.65
C THR A 214 -14.34 -7.67 8.35
N ASP A 215 -13.50 -8.40 7.61
CA ASP A 215 -12.52 -9.32 8.19
C ASP A 215 -11.55 -8.61 9.14
N ASN A 216 -11.08 -7.42 8.75
CA ASN A 216 -10.28 -6.58 9.64
C ASN A 216 -11.07 -6.13 10.88
N ALA A 217 -12.31 -5.67 10.72
CA ALA A 217 -13.15 -5.28 11.84
C ALA A 217 -13.38 -6.44 12.83
N ILE A 218 -13.59 -7.66 12.33
CA ILE A 218 -13.71 -8.87 13.16
C ILE A 218 -12.39 -9.18 13.88
N LYS A 219 -11.27 -9.17 13.17
CA LYS A 219 -9.94 -9.53 13.69
C LYS A 219 -9.45 -8.59 14.78
N TYR A 220 -9.78 -7.33 14.67
CA TYR A 220 -9.32 -6.27 15.58
C TYR A 220 -10.39 -5.80 16.56
N SER A 221 -11.53 -6.49 16.66
CA SER A 221 -12.56 -6.21 17.65
C SER A 221 -12.33 -7.00 18.93
N ILE A 222 -12.38 -6.32 20.07
CA ILE A 222 -12.36 -6.93 21.41
C ILE A 222 -13.80 -7.11 21.93
N LYS A 223 -14.74 -6.30 21.45
CA LYS A 223 -16.15 -6.27 21.82
C LYS A 223 -17.00 -6.97 20.76
N PRO A 224 -18.28 -7.27 21.02
CA PRO A 224 -19.18 -7.67 19.96
C PRO A 224 -19.10 -6.68 18.80
N ILE A 225 -18.85 -7.21 17.61
CA ILE A 225 -18.59 -6.38 16.42
C ILE A 225 -19.80 -5.49 16.10
N ARG A 226 -19.53 -4.23 15.83
CA ARG A 226 -20.50 -3.25 15.31
C ARG A 226 -19.84 -2.46 14.20
N ILE A 227 -20.48 -2.48 13.05
CA ILE A 227 -20.04 -1.73 11.86
C ILE A 227 -21.16 -0.76 11.49
N SER A 228 -20.83 0.50 11.28
CA SER A 228 -21.72 1.52 10.72
C SER A 228 -21.21 1.92 9.34
N ILE A 229 -22.07 1.89 8.34
CA ILE A 229 -21.79 2.34 6.99
C ILE A 229 -22.62 3.59 6.71
N LYS A 230 -21.98 4.77 6.72
CA LYS A 230 -22.66 6.04 6.46
C LYS A 230 -22.50 6.47 5.01
N LEU A 231 -23.62 6.79 4.38
CA LEU A 231 -23.70 7.23 2.99
C LEU A 231 -23.93 8.72 2.89
N LYS A 232 -23.15 9.39 2.04
CA LYS A 232 -23.31 10.82 1.73
C LYS A 232 -22.97 11.07 0.26
N THR A 233 -23.65 12.00 -0.36
CA THR A 233 -23.25 12.56 -1.65
C THR A 233 -22.51 13.87 -1.40
N GLN A 234 -21.34 14.02 -1.99
CA GLN A 234 -20.55 15.24 -1.89
C GLN A 234 -20.09 15.66 -3.29
N PHE A 235 -20.70 16.72 -3.82
CA PHE A 235 -20.48 17.20 -5.18
C PHE A 235 -20.69 16.08 -6.24
N THR A 236 -19.62 15.63 -6.88
CA THR A 236 -19.61 14.60 -7.94
C THR A 236 -19.18 13.22 -7.41
N LYS A 237 -19.19 13.03 -6.11
CA LYS A 237 -18.75 11.77 -5.48
C LYS A 237 -19.78 11.26 -4.49
N VAL A 238 -19.87 9.94 -4.40
CA VAL A 238 -20.46 9.27 -3.25
C VAL A 238 -19.37 8.97 -2.23
N VAL A 239 -19.64 9.25 -0.98
CA VAL A 239 -18.77 8.99 0.16
C VAL A 239 -19.41 7.89 1.00
N ILE A 240 -18.66 6.83 1.24
CA ILE A 240 -19.05 5.68 2.05
C ILE A 240 -18.06 5.64 3.23
N ASP A 241 -18.54 5.95 4.41
CA ASP A 241 -17.77 5.87 5.66
C ASP A 241 -18.07 4.52 6.32
N PHE A 242 -17.13 3.60 6.27
CA PHE A 242 -17.18 2.30 6.95
C PHE A 242 -16.47 2.42 8.29
N SER A 243 -17.24 2.40 9.39
CA SER A 243 -16.71 2.58 10.74
C SER A 243 -16.91 1.30 11.57
N ASP A 244 -15.86 0.87 12.26
CA ASP A 244 -15.84 -0.27 13.18
C ASP A 244 -15.64 0.19 14.64
N ASN A 245 -15.95 -0.69 15.57
CA ASN A 245 -15.73 -0.48 17.02
C ASN A 245 -14.50 -1.24 17.54
N GLY A 246 -13.50 -1.47 16.71
CA GLY A 246 -12.27 -2.19 17.05
C GLY A 246 -11.30 -1.38 17.88
N ILE A 247 -10.09 -1.92 18.04
CA ILE A 247 -9.00 -1.31 18.84
C ILE A 247 -8.47 0.02 18.29
N GLY A 248 -8.93 0.45 17.11
CA GLY A 248 -8.43 1.66 16.47
C GLY A 248 -7.04 1.51 15.84
N ILE A 249 -6.55 2.63 15.29
CA ILE A 249 -5.27 2.68 14.56
C ILE A 249 -4.45 3.87 15.09
N PRO A 250 -3.20 3.67 15.50
CA PRO A 250 -2.33 4.77 15.89
C PRO A 250 -2.14 5.77 14.75
N SER A 251 -2.14 7.07 15.05
CA SER A 251 -2.06 8.14 14.04
C SER A 251 -0.81 8.07 13.16
N SER A 252 0.32 7.62 13.73
CA SER A 252 1.58 7.39 13.00
C SER A 252 1.46 6.33 11.90
N GLU A 253 0.50 5.40 12.04
CA GLU A 253 0.35 4.23 11.17
C GLU A 253 -0.68 4.44 10.05
N LEU A 254 -1.60 5.40 10.20
CA LEU A 254 -2.70 5.65 9.24
C LEU A 254 -2.25 5.81 7.78
N LYS A 255 -1.05 6.36 7.55
CA LYS A 255 -0.49 6.51 6.20
C LYS A 255 0.08 5.20 5.63
N ASN A 256 0.45 4.27 6.49
CA ASN A 256 1.18 3.06 6.13
C ASN A 256 0.27 1.84 5.95
N ILE A 257 -0.91 1.80 6.58
CA ILE A 257 -1.82 0.62 6.60
C ILE A 257 -2.27 0.15 5.23
N PHE A 258 -2.26 1.02 4.22
CA PHE A 258 -2.57 0.68 2.82
C PHE A 258 -1.34 0.27 2.01
N SER A 259 -0.17 0.16 2.64
CA SER A 259 1.05 -0.31 1.96
C SER A 259 1.03 -1.84 1.88
N LYS A 260 1.52 -2.36 0.76
CA LYS A 260 1.62 -3.80 0.52
C LYS A 260 2.46 -4.47 1.63
N PHE A 261 1.98 -5.59 2.15
CA PHE A 261 2.61 -6.40 3.20
C PHE A 261 2.75 -5.70 4.57
N TYR A 262 2.14 -4.52 4.72
CA TYR A 262 2.26 -3.76 5.94
C TYR A 262 1.37 -4.33 7.05
N ARG A 263 1.92 -4.43 8.23
CA ARG A 263 1.23 -4.83 9.46
C ARG A 263 1.76 -3.99 10.62
N ILE A 264 0.86 -3.62 11.52
CA ILE A 264 1.23 -2.94 12.76
C ILE A 264 1.58 -4.01 13.78
N TYR A 265 2.75 -3.86 14.43
CA TYR A 265 3.21 -4.71 15.51
C TYR A 265 3.40 -3.86 16.76
N GLY A 266 2.87 -4.32 17.90
CA GLY A 266 3.00 -3.62 19.17
C GLY A 266 2.47 -4.47 20.32
N ALA A 267 2.90 -4.15 21.54
CA ALA A 267 2.51 -4.90 22.75
C ALA A 267 0.99 -4.87 23.00
N ASN A 268 0.32 -3.79 22.57
CA ASN A 268 -1.12 -3.59 22.77
C ASN A 268 -1.96 -3.95 21.55
N ILE A 269 -1.35 -4.52 20.49
CA ILE A 269 -2.07 -4.90 19.27
C ILE A 269 -2.16 -6.41 19.24
N PRO A 270 -3.36 -6.99 19.12
CA PRO A 270 -3.53 -8.44 19.03
C PRO A 270 -2.69 -9.01 17.88
N ASN A 271 -1.93 -10.06 18.16
CA ASN A 271 -1.16 -10.75 17.13
C ASN A 271 -2.11 -11.65 16.30
N VAL A 272 -2.97 -11.01 15.52
CA VAL A 272 -3.93 -11.71 14.65
C VAL A 272 -3.23 -12.20 13.37
N LYS A 273 -3.64 -13.37 12.89
CA LYS A 273 -3.12 -13.95 11.64
C LYS A 273 -3.52 -13.09 10.44
N GLY A 274 -2.59 -12.87 9.51
CA GLY A 274 -2.90 -12.14 8.28
C GLY A 274 -1.68 -11.80 7.43
N THR A 275 -1.89 -11.58 6.15
CA THR A 275 -0.85 -11.38 5.13
C THR A 275 -0.38 -9.93 4.97
N GLY A 276 -1.15 -8.96 5.49
CA GLY A 276 -0.92 -7.53 5.22
C GLY A 276 -1.30 -7.10 3.79
N LEU A 277 -2.14 -7.89 3.13
CA LEU A 277 -2.57 -7.65 1.75
C LEU A 277 -3.98 -7.07 1.64
N GLY A 278 -4.85 -7.29 2.64
CA GLY A 278 -6.26 -6.92 2.55
C GLY A 278 -6.51 -5.43 2.29
N LEU A 279 -5.94 -4.52 3.10
CA LEU A 279 -6.12 -3.08 2.89
C LEU A 279 -5.41 -2.55 1.64
N TYR A 280 -4.32 -3.17 1.23
CA TYR A 280 -3.69 -2.86 -0.05
C TYR A 280 -4.61 -3.23 -1.22
N SER A 281 -5.21 -4.44 -1.20
CA SER A 281 -6.21 -4.86 -2.19
C SER A 281 -7.39 -3.90 -2.25
N VAL A 282 -7.94 -3.51 -1.10
CA VAL A 282 -9.01 -2.49 -1.01
C VAL A 282 -8.59 -1.21 -1.71
N LYS A 283 -7.41 -0.68 -1.43
CA LYS A 283 -6.91 0.55 -2.06
C LYS A 283 -6.78 0.43 -3.57
N GLU A 284 -6.22 -0.66 -4.07
CA GLU A 284 -6.03 -0.84 -5.52
C GLU A 284 -7.38 -1.05 -6.24
N ILE A 285 -8.33 -1.79 -5.65
CA ILE A 285 -9.67 -1.92 -6.19
C ILE A 285 -10.39 -0.57 -6.24
N ILE A 286 -10.39 0.20 -5.15
CA ILE A 286 -11.02 1.53 -5.14
C ILE A 286 -10.36 2.45 -6.16
N ARG A 287 -9.04 2.39 -6.29
CA ARG A 287 -8.30 3.18 -7.29
C ARG A 287 -8.65 2.79 -8.73
N SER A 288 -8.81 1.48 -9.03
CA SER A 288 -9.23 1.03 -10.37
C SER A 288 -10.64 1.50 -10.74
N HIS A 289 -11.48 1.76 -9.73
CA HIS A 289 -12.82 2.36 -9.89
C HIS A 289 -12.80 3.90 -9.99
N GLY A 290 -11.61 4.51 -10.06
CA GLY A 290 -11.44 5.97 -10.11
C GLY A 290 -11.76 6.66 -8.78
N GLY A 291 -11.80 5.90 -7.69
CA GLY A 291 -12.08 6.35 -6.34
C GLY A 291 -10.82 6.62 -5.51
N LYS A 292 -11.05 6.98 -4.25
CA LYS A 292 -10.02 7.18 -3.24
C LYS A 292 -10.45 6.54 -1.93
N ILE A 293 -9.51 5.95 -1.19
CA ILE A 293 -9.73 5.49 0.17
C ILE A 293 -8.78 6.20 1.13
N SER A 294 -9.28 6.49 2.32
CA SER A 294 -8.51 7.02 3.46
C SER A 294 -9.00 6.37 4.75
N ALA A 295 -8.19 6.42 5.79
CA ALA A 295 -8.55 5.95 7.11
C ALA A 295 -8.36 7.03 8.15
N SER A 296 -9.20 7.01 9.18
CA SER A 296 -9.10 7.83 10.38
C SER A 296 -9.41 6.99 11.61
N SER A 297 -8.81 7.34 12.72
CA SER A 297 -9.08 6.77 14.05
C SER A 297 -8.73 7.82 15.09
N GLU A 298 -9.52 7.91 16.14
CA GLU A 298 -9.25 8.82 17.26
C GLU A 298 -8.22 8.26 18.24
N GLY A 299 -7.73 7.04 17.97
CA GLY A 299 -6.70 6.37 18.76
C GLY A 299 -7.07 4.96 19.17
N ILE A 300 -6.36 4.44 20.19
CA ILE A 300 -6.56 3.09 20.70
C ILE A 300 -7.94 3.00 21.37
N ASP A 301 -8.66 1.90 21.14
CA ASP A 301 -10.01 1.55 21.62
C ASP A 301 -11.16 2.47 21.14
N MET A 302 -10.88 3.35 20.17
CA MET A 302 -11.87 4.26 19.57
C MET A 302 -12.39 3.80 18.22
N GLY A 303 -12.02 2.59 17.77
CA GLY A 303 -12.40 2.07 16.48
C GLY A 303 -11.70 2.76 15.31
N SER A 304 -12.06 2.38 14.10
CA SER A 304 -11.50 2.93 12.86
C SER A 304 -12.61 3.31 11.88
N THR A 305 -12.37 4.32 11.07
CA THR A 305 -13.25 4.70 9.97
C THR A 305 -12.47 4.70 8.65
N PHE A 306 -12.92 3.88 7.71
CA PHE A 306 -12.41 3.82 6.35
C PHE A 306 -13.36 4.60 5.44
N ARG A 307 -12.89 5.72 4.91
CA ARG A 307 -13.64 6.57 3.99
C ARG A 307 -13.32 6.22 2.56
N ILE A 308 -14.34 5.78 1.83
CA ILE A 308 -14.30 5.47 0.40
C ILE A 308 -15.03 6.57 -0.35
N GLU A 309 -14.35 7.18 -1.34
CA GLU A 309 -14.92 8.16 -2.25
C GLU A 309 -14.97 7.54 -3.66
N LEU A 310 -16.14 7.49 -4.27
CA LEU A 310 -16.32 7.01 -5.64
C LEU A 310 -16.94 8.11 -6.50
N PRO A 311 -16.59 8.20 -7.78
CA PRO A 311 -17.26 9.12 -8.70
C PRO A 311 -18.70 8.69 -8.90
N VAL A 312 -19.63 9.65 -8.81
CA VAL A 312 -21.02 9.45 -9.19
C VAL A 312 -21.08 9.24 -10.72
N TYR A 313 -21.85 8.24 -11.16
CA TYR A 313 -22.08 8.03 -12.57
C TYR A 313 -23.02 9.11 -13.08
N ASN A 314 -22.55 9.89 -14.08
CA ASN A 314 -23.38 10.80 -14.86
C ASN A 314 -23.00 10.70 -16.34
N GLU A 315 -23.86 11.20 -17.22
CA GLU A 315 -23.62 11.11 -18.68
C GLU A 315 -22.32 11.78 -19.13
N PHE A 316 -21.80 12.73 -18.39
CA PHE A 316 -20.52 13.39 -18.69
C PHE A 316 -19.33 12.45 -18.51
N VAL A 317 -19.36 11.62 -17.47
CA VAL A 317 -18.36 10.56 -17.23
C VAL A 317 -18.45 9.47 -18.31
N ARG A 318 -19.66 9.22 -18.86
CA ARG A 318 -19.89 8.30 -19.96
C ARG A 318 -19.15 8.68 -21.23
N LYS A 319 -19.11 9.95 -21.62
CA LYS A 319 -18.38 10.43 -22.80
C LYS A 319 -16.86 10.27 -22.67
N PHE A 320 -16.30 10.58 -21.51
CA PHE A 320 -14.87 10.45 -21.26
C PHE A 320 -14.40 8.99 -21.21
N LYS A 321 -15.18 8.09 -20.56
CA LYS A 321 -14.82 6.66 -20.47
C LYS A 321 -15.04 5.89 -21.79
N LYS A 322 -15.99 6.28 -22.62
CA LYS A 322 -16.14 5.68 -23.96
C LYS A 322 -14.90 5.91 -24.82
N SER A 323 -14.29 7.09 -24.72
CA SER A 323 -13.00 7.40 -25.35
C SER A 323 -11.84 6.57 -24.77
N PHE A 324 -11.83 6.34 -23.47
CA PHE A 324 -10.78 5.60 -22.78
C PHE A 324 -10.88 4.08 -23.02
N MET A 325 -12.09 3.51 -23.02
CA MET A 325 -12.32 2.08 -23.34
C MET A 325 -12.08 1.75 -24.81
N VAL A 326 -12.36 2.68 -25.71
CA VAL A 326 -12.02 2.51 -27.15
C VAL A 326 -10.50 2.46 -27.33
N ASN A 327 -9.74 3.25 -26.57
CA ASN A 327 -8.27 3.21 -26.62
C ASN A 327 -7.69 1.93 -26.03
N ILE A 328 -8.29 1.37 -24.96
CA ILE A 328 -7.85 0.09 -24.37
C ILE A 328 -8.13 -1.07 -25.33
N LYS A 329 -9.34 -1.16 -25.88
CA LYS A 329 -9.67 -2.19 -26.89
C LYS A 329 -8.82 -2.09 -28.16
N LYS A 330 -8.46 -0.88 -28.57
CA LYS A 330 -7.58 -0.66 -29.74
C LYS A 330 -6.15 -1.12 -29.44
N LYS A 331 -5.67 -0.96 -28.22
CA LYS A 331 -4.35 -1.42 -27.78
C LYS A 331 -4.28 -2.95 -27.66
N GLU A 332 -5.32 -3.58 -27.12
CA GLU A 332 -5.44 -5.05 -27.05
C GLU A 332 -5.58 -5.72 -28.42
N LEU A 333 -6.23 -5.04 -29.40
CA LEU A 333 -6.28 -5.54 -30.79
C LEU A 333 -4.90 -5.45 -31.46
N ILE A 334 -4.13 -4.42 -31.20
CA ILE A 334 -2.79 -4.24 -31.76
C ILE A 334 -1.83 -5.29 -31.17
N GLU A 335 -1.84 -5.49 -29.85
CA GLU A 335 -1.01 -6.50 -29.19
C GLU A 335 -1.35 -7.94 -29.65
N LYS A 336 -2.62 -8.26 -29.88
CA LYS A 336 -3.04 -9.56 -30.43
C LYS A 336 -2.69 -9.77 -31.88
N THR A 337 -2.44 -8.69 -32.65
CA THR A 337 -2.03 -8.79 -34.05
C THR A 337 -0.52 -8.91 -34.17
N GLU A 338 0.23 -8.40 -33.20
CA GLU A 338 1.69 -8.53 -33.16
C GLU A 338 2.14 -9.91 -32.62
N ASP A 339 1.37 -10.58 -31.76
CA ASP A 339 1.64 -11.93 -31.28
C ASP A 339 1.30 -13.05 -32.31
N ASN A 340 0.71 -12.73 -33.44
CA ASN A 340 0.35 -13.66 -34.51
C ASN A 340 1.17 -13.50 -35.80
N ILE A 341 2.26 -12.72 -35.77
CA ILE A 341 3.25 -12.60 -36.84
C ILE A 341 4.61 -13.11 -36.35
#